data_921b3a8945e55baa66f33fec67cf4153
#
_entry.id   921b3a8945e55baa66f33fec67cf4153
#
_cell.length_a   1.000
_cell.length_b   1.000
_cell.length_c   1.000
_cell.angle_alpha   90.00
_cell.angle_beta   90.00
_cell.angle_gamma   90.00
#
_symmetry.space_group_name_H-M   'P 1'
#
loop_
_entity.id
_entity.type
_entity.pdbx_description
1 polymer ?
#
loop_
_entity_poly.entity_id
_entity_poly.type
_entity_poly.pdbx_seq_one_letter_code
_entity_poly.pdbx_strand_id
1 'polypeptide(L)'
;MADIQLPMRQMEARVEANRCLYCFDAPCIHACPTGIDVPAFIRKIAGGNEIGAAKTILEANILGASCARICPTKVLCEGACVLHDRDEKPIEIGRLQRHATDFVNDRGIHVLKPPAKMNGKRVAVVGSGPAGLGCAAELAQLGYQVKIFEKSKLPGGLNTYGIAYYKLKPQLSLDEAELVKDLGVEIRCDVEVGRDISGEELQRDFDAVFLGLGLGDGNRLGIDGENLPECLDALDFIEQIHTDPLHEIPVGHQVVVIGGGNTAIDAATQSVRLGAKQVTMVYRRGESQMSAYHFEFEKAKHDSVHFLFDSMPISVVEVAGHVVGIRLARTRMTADGKLEKIPGSEFTQECDMILKAVGQEKQAEIMRGIFPKIAIGPGGVITRDQLSGATNLPDIFVGGDCANGGREVVNAVGEGKKAAHGIHTFLAGERASLPIQPSRLGVDGSASGCGLYNPIRAHELEVHWKANRSTKNSGADRG
;
A
#
# COMPACT_ATOMS: atom_id res chain seq x y z
N MET A 1 -12.19 18.52 -1.03
CA MET A 1 -11.85 17.88 0.27
C MET A 1 -10.45 18.31 0.69
N ALA A 2 -10.26 18.68 1.97
CA ALA A 2 -8.95 19.10 2.48
C ALA A 2 -8.04 17.89 2.75
N ASP A 3 -6.71 18.06 2.53
CA ASP A 3 -5.72 17.02 2.80
C ASP A 3 -5.69 16.65 4.29
N ILE A 4 -5.48 15.36 4.57
CA ILE A 4 -5.40 14.86 5.95
C ILE A 4 -4.10 15.30 6.66
N GLN A 5 -3.02 15.40 5.91
CA GLN A 5 -1.72 15.87 6.38
C GLN A 5 -1.34 17.12 5.60
N LEU A 6 -1.09 18.22 6.30
CA LEU A 6 -0.67 19.46 5.66
C LEU A 6 0.83 19.40 5.30
N PRO A 7 1.25 20.01 4.16
CA PRO A 7 2.66 20.12 3.82
C PRO A 7 3.41 21.00 4.84
N MET A 8 4.68 20.73 5.03
CA MET A 8 5.56 21.59 5.81
C MET A 8 6.03 22.78 4.99
N ARG A 9 6.06 23.96 5.60
CA ARG A 9 6.78 25.12 5.04
C ARG A 9 8.29 24.87 5.14
N GLN A 10 9.09 25.52 4.30
CA GLN A 10 10.54 25.32 4.25
C GLN A 10 11.24 25.44 5.61
N MET A 11 10.92 26.49 6.39
CA MET A 11 11.51 26.67 7.72
C MET A 11 11.05 25.60 8.71
N GLU A 12 9.79 25.22 8.67
CA GLU A 12 9.24 24.14 9.48
C GLU A 12 9.96 22.82 9.19
N ALA A 13 10.12 22.47 7.92
CA ALA A 13 10.85 21.28 7.49
C ALA A 13 12.31 21.28 7.97
N ARG A 14 13.00 22.43 7.91
CA ARG A 14 14.39 22.55 8.43
C ARG A 14 14.45 22.39 9.94
N VAL A 15 13.52 22.98 10.68
CA VAL A 15 13.47 22.84 12.15
C VAL A 15 13.23 21.37 12.51
N GLU A 16 12.27 20.73 11.89
CA GLU A 16 11.97 19.32 12.14
C GLU A 16 13.11 18.41 11.72
N ALA A 17 13.74 18.65 10.57
CA ALA A 17 14.89 17.88 10.10
C ALA A 17 16.09 17.95 11.06
N ASN A 18 16.31 19.11 11.72
CA ASN A 18 17.39 19.29 12.71
C ASN A 18 17.13 18.55 14.05
N ARG A 19 15.93 18.06 14.29
CA ARG A 19 15.66 17.19 15.46
C ARG A 19 16.18 15.76 15.26
N CYS A 20 16.45 15.35 13.99
CA CYS A 20 16.91 14.01 13.68
C CYS A 20 18.29 13.75 14.28
N LEU A 21 18.46 12.61 14.95
CA LEU A 21 19.72 12.22 15.58
C LEU A 21 20.72 11.59 14.60
N TYR A 22 20.32 11.37 13.35
CA TYR A 22 21.12 10.71 12.31
C TYR A 22 21.72 9.38 12.77
N CYS A 23 20.86 8.53 13.36
CA CYS A 23 21.26 7.28 13.96
C CYS A 23 22.06 6.40 12.98
N PHE A 24 23.12 5.79 13.48
CA PHE A 24 23.77 4.68 12.82
C PHE A 24 22.84 3.45 12.85
N ASP A 25 22.76 2.68 11.75
CA ASP A 25 21.85 1.54 11.63
C ASP A 25 20.40 1.88 12.03
N ALA A 26 19.89 2.97 11.45
CA ALA A 26 18.66 3.62 11.86
C ALA A 26 17.42 2.71 11.75
N PRO A 27 16.70 2.46 12.87
CA PRO A 27 15.53 1.59 12.86
C PRO A 27 14.44 2.03 11.88
N CYS A 28 14.33 3.34 11.59
CA CYS A 28 13.39 3.89 10.63
C CYS A 28 13.68 3.46 9.18
N ILE A 29 14.93 3.11 8.83
CA ILE A 29 15.27 2.52 7.52
C ILE A 29 14.74 1.09 7.44
N HIS A 30 14.97 0.29 8.50
CA HIS A 30 14.56 -1.11 8.55
C HIS A 30 13.03 -1.27 8.61
N ALA A 31 12.35 -0.31 9.23
CA ALA A 31 10.90 -0.28 9.28
C ALA A 31 10.24 0.11 7.93
N CYS A 32 11.02 0.65 6.99
CA CYS A 32 10.53 0.99 5.66
C CYS A 32 10.66 -0.23 4.73
N PRO A 33 9.58 -0.79 4.17
CA PRO A 33 9.64 -1.94 3.27
C PRO A 33 10.48 -1.73 2.00
N THR A 34 10.65 -0.48 1.56
CA THR A 34 11.50 -0.10 0.41
C THR A 34 12.90 0.32 0.81
N GLY A 35 13.18 0.44 2.13
CA GLY A 35 14.50 0.74 2.65
C GLY A 35 15.00 2.15 2.35
N ILE A 36 14.11 3.16 2.35
CA ILE A 36 14.51 4.58 2.18
C ILE A 36 15.53 4.94 3.25
N ASP A 37 16.66 5.53 2.85
CA ASP A 37 17.65 6.07 3.79
C ASP A 37 17.13 7.37 4.43
N VAL A 38 16.34 7.16 5.51
CA VAL A 38 15.64 8.24 6.22
C VAL A 38 16.61 9.28 6.79
N PRO A 39 17.68 8.92 7.52
CA PRO A 39 18.65 9.90 7.99
C PRO A 39 19.30 10.71 6.86
N ALA A 40 19.62 10.05 5.73
CA ALA A 40 20.28 10.75 4.62
C ALA A 40 19.39 11.79 3.95
N PHE A 41 18.12 11.50 3.67
CA PHE A 41 17.25 12.50 3.06
C PHE A 41 16.91 13.63 4.04
N ILE A 42 16.71 13.33 5.33
CA ILE A 42 16.46 14.33 6.37
C ILE A 42 17.66 15.27 6.51
N ARG A 43 18.89 14.75 6.51
CA ARG A 43 20.12 15.55 6.57
C ARG A 43 20.23 16.50 5.37
N LYS A 44 19.81 16.05 4.19
CA LYS A 44 19.80 16.89 2.98
C LYS A 44 18.78 18.03 3.10
N ILE A 45 17.58 17.78 3.66
CA ILE A 45 16.59 18.84 3.95
C ILE A 45 17.15 19.84 4.96
N ALA A 46 17.78 19.37 6.05
CA ALA A 46 18.42 20.25 7.05
C ALA A 46 19.46 21.18 6.42
N GLY A 47 20.22 20.68 5.43
CA GLY A 47 21.22 21.44 4.67
C GLY A 47 20.65 22.25 3.49
N GLY A 48 19.34 22.23 3.24
CA GLY A 48 18.70 22.97 2.13
C GLY A 48 18.92 22.33 0.75
N ASN A 49 19.14 21.01 0.70
CA ASN A 49 19.29 20.24 -0.54
C ASN A 49 18.06 19.35 -0.76
N GLU A 50 16.92 19.96 -1.06
CA GLU A 50 15.63 19.30 -1.29
C GLU A 50 15.69 18.36 -2.51
N ILE A 51 16.40 18.74 -3.57
CA ILE A 51 16.59 17.91 -4.77
C ILE A 51 17.34 16.62 -4.43
N GLY A 52 18.43 16.74 -3.66
CA GLY A 52 19.19 15.59 -3.19
C GLY A 52 18.38 14.70 -2.23
N ALA A 53 17.51 15.30 -1.41
CA ALA A 53 16.60 14.57 -0.53
C ALA A 53 15.57 13.77 -1.35
N ALA A 54 14.90 14.43 -2.31
CA ALA A 54 13.95 13.76 -3.20
C ALA A 54 14.61 12.62 -3.99
N LYS A 55 15.83 12.82 -4.50
CA LYS A 55 16.59 11.78 -5.18
C LYS A 55 16.81 10.56 -4.29
N THR A 56 17.22 10.74 -3.04
CA THR A 56 17.41 9.64 -2.07
C THR A 56 16.11 8.85 -1.83
N ILE A 57 14.98 9.56 -1.76
CA ILE A 57 13.67 8.96 -1.59
C ILE A 57 13.29 8.15 -2.83
N LEU A 58 13.33 8.77 -4.01
CA LEU A 58 12.82 8.19 -5.26
C LEU A 58 13.70 7.05 -5.80
N GLU A 59 15.01 7.04 -5.53
CA GLU A 59 15.90 5.91 -5.80
C GLU A 59 15.51 4.66 -4.98
N ALA A 60 15.04 4.85 -3.77
CA ALA A 60 14.59 3.76 -2.91
C ALA A 60 13.12 3.39 -3.13
N ASN A 61 12.28 4.35 -3.45
CA ASN A 61 10.84 4.20 -3.61
C ASN A 61 10.30 5.18 -4.67
N ILE A 62 10.04 4.68 -5.88
CA ILE A 62 9.52 5.49 -6.99
C ILE A 62 8.17 6.14 -6.67
N LEU A 63 7.36 5.55 -5.78
CA LEU A 63 6.10 6.10 -5.27
C LEU A 63 6.31 6.85 -3.94
N GLY A 64 7.43 7.56 -3.83
CA GLY A 64 7.81 8.28 -2.62
C GLY A 64 6.84 9.39 -2.23
N ALA A 65 6.21 10.05 -3.19
CA ALA A 65 5.24 11.11 -2.93
C ALA A 65 3.89 10.57 -2.43
N SER A 66 3.39 9.47 -3.01
CA SER A 66 2.23 8.73 -2.50
C SER A 66 2.50 8.21 -1.09
N CYS A 67 3.60 7.49 -0.88
CA CYS A 67 3.96 6.94 0.42
C CYS A 67 4.10 8.01 1.51
N ALA A 68 4.59 9.20 1.18
CA ALA A 68 4.67 10.32 2.11
C ALA A 68 3.31 10.77 2.68
N ARG A 69 2.21 10.45 2.00
CA ARG A 69 0.84 10.83 2.36
C ARG A 69 0.04 9.72 3.00
N ILE A 70 0.24 8.49 2.51
CA ILE A 70 -0.66 7.36 2.83
C ILE A 70 -0.02 6.25 3.65
N CYS A 71 1.32 6.21 3.77
CA CYS A 71 1.94 5.23 4.67
C CYS A 71 1.46 5.42 6.11
N PRO A 72 1.16 4.35 6.82
CA PRO A 72 0.90 4.40 8.25
C PRO A 72 2.22 4.58 9.02
N THR A 73 2.83 5.77 8.89
CA THR A 73 4.17 6.08 9.40
C THR A 73 4.32 5.80 10.89
N LYS A 74 3.20 5.93 11.66
CA LYS A 74 3.16 5.66 13.11
C LYS A 74 3.43 4.20 13.48
N VAL A 75 3.22 3.26 12.56
CA VAL A 75 3.52 1.82 12.75
C VAL A 75 4.70 1.37 11.88
N LEU A 76 5.28 2.27 11.08
CA LEU A 76 6.46 2.05 10.25
C LEU A 76 7.62 2.94 10.72
N CYS A 77 8.12 3.82 9.84
CA CYS A 77 9.34 4.60 10.08
C CYS A 77 9.26 5.54 11.30
N GLU A 78 8.16 6.26 11.49
CA GLU A 78 7.98 7.14 12.67
C GLU A 78 7.80 6.32 13.94
N GLY A 79 7.06 5.20 13.88
CA GLY A 79 6.89 4.27 15.00
C GLY A 79 8.20 3.63 15.46
N ALA A 80 9.15 3.47 14.55
CA ALA A 80 10.50 2.95 14.85
C ALA A 80 11.52 4.04 15.22
N CYS A 81 11.12 5.31 15.32
CA CYS A 81 12.01 6.39 15.64
C CYS A 81 12.52 6.27 17.09
N VAL A 82 13.84 6.33 17.30
CA VAL A 82 14.47 6.20 18.62
C VAL A 82 14.10 7.32 19.61
N LEU A 83 13.50 8.40 19.15
CA LEU A 83 13.01 9.46 20.04
C LEU A 83 11.87 8.96 20.94
N HIS A 84 11.13 7.93 20.55
CA HIS A 84 10.18 7.27 21.44
C HIS A 84 10.80 6.69 22.72
N ASP A 85 12.05 6.23 22.63
CA ASP A 85 12.77 5.68 23.81
C ASP A 85 13.14 6.79 24.84
N ARG A 86 12.96 8.07 24.46
CA ARG A 86 13.20 9.24 25.29
C ARG A 86 11.94 9.98 25.70
N ASP A 87 10.77 9.39 25.47
CA ASP A 87 9.47 10.04 25.65
C ASP A 87 9.31 11.34 24.83
N GLU A 88 10.06 11.46 23.72
CA GLU A 88 10.00 12.59 22.82
C GLU A 88 9.12 12.28 21.60
N LYS A 89 8.51 13.32 21.04
CA LYS A 89 7.78 13.20 19.76
C LYS A 89 8.72 12.68 18.68
N PRO A 90 8.36 11.59 17.95
CA PRO A 90 9.16 11.09 16.83
C PRO A 90 9.31 12.15 15.75
N ILE A 91 10.32 12.00 14.90
CA ILE A 91 10.47 12.83 13.70
C ILE A 91 9.28 12.62 12.78
N GLU A 92 8.69 13.68 12.26
CA GLU A 92 7.60 13.65 11.28
C GLU A 92 8.13 13.28 9.88
N ILE A 93 8.57 12.01 9.76
CA ILE A 93 9.30 11.50 8.58
C ILE A 93 8.44 11.59 7.32
N GLY A 94 7.16 11.21 7.42
CA GLY A 94 6.24 11.30 6.27
C GLY A 94 6.07 12.74 5.77
N ARG A 95 5.93 13.72 6.66
CA ARG A 95 5.83 15.13 6.27
C ARG A 95 7.12 15.70 5.68
N LEU A 96 8.28 15.29 6.19
CA LEU A 96 9.58 15.63 5.61
C LEU A 96 9.78 14.99 4.23
N GLN A 97 9.36 13.73 4.07
CA GLN A 97 9.38 13.05 2.77
C GLN A 97 8.47 13.78 1.77
N ARG A 98 7.24 14.15 2.19
CA ARG A 98 6.32 14.96 1.38
C ARG A 98 6.96 16.29 0.98
N HIS A 99 7.60 16.98 1.91
CA HIS A 99 8.27 18.28 1.61
C HIS A 99 9.30 18.13 0.48
N ALA A 100 10.13 17.09 0.52
CA ALA A 100 11.15 16.87 -0.51
C ALA A 100 10.54 16.45 -1.86
N THR A 101 9.54 15.57 -1.86
CA THR A 101 8.90 15.11 -3.10
C THR A 101 8.04 16.19 -3.73
N ASP A 102 7.26 16.96 -2.96
CA ASP A 102 6.51 18.10 -3.47
C ASP A 102 7.43 19.18 -4.05
N PHE A 103 8.58 19.40 -3.44
CA PHE A 103 9.56 20.38 -3.95
C PHE A 103 9.99 20.10 -5.40
N VAL A 104 10.24 18.84 -5.74
CA VAL A 104 10.63 18.46 -7.11
C VAL A 104 9.43 18.35 -8.04
N ASN A 105 8.30 17.82 -7.58
CA ASN A 105 7.08 17.66 -8.38
C ASN A 105 6.53 19.03 -8.82
N ASP A 106 6.38 19.99 -7.88
CA ASP A 106 5.88 21.34 -8.18
C ASP A 106 6.74 22.11 -9.18
N ARG A 107 8.00 21.69 -9.37
CA ARG A 107 8.98 22.31 -10.27
C ARG A 107 9.27 21.52 -11.52
N GLY A 108 8.64 20.36 -11.70
CA GLY A 108 8.92 19.45 -12.81
C GLY A 108 10.37 18.97 -12.85
N ILE A 109 11.01 18.77 -11.68
CA ILE A 109 12.40 18.32 -11.61
C ILE A 109 12.45 16.80 -11.56
N HIS A 110 12.96 16.19 -12.62
CA HIS A 110 13.14 14.74 -12.72
C HIS A 110 14.53 14.36 -12.19
N VAL A 111 14.55 13.77 -11.00
CA VAL A 111 15.80 13.42 -10.28
C VAL A 111 16.39 12.06 -10.68
N LEU A 112 15.56 11.18 -11.27
CA LEU A 112 15.99 9.91 -11.83
C LEU A 112 16.20 10.05 -13.33
N LYS A 113 17.06 9.19 -13.89
CA LYS A 113 17.38 9.17 -15.32
C LYS A 113 17.33 7.75 -15.85
N PRO A 114 16.93 7.56 -17.11
CA PRO A 114 17.07 6.27 -17.76
C PRO A 114 18.53 5.81 -17.74
N PRO A 115 18.78 4.47 -17.76
CA PRO A 115 20.13 3.92 -17.77
C PRO A 115 20.86 4.29 -19.06
N ALA A 116 22.17 4.48 -18.95
CA ALA A 116 23.01 4.82 -20.09
C ALA A 116 23.12 3.68 -21.14
N LYS A 117 22.84 2.45 -20.72
CA LYS A 117 22.93 1.25 -21.59
C LYS A 117 21.79 0.29 -21.27
N MET A 118 21.13 -0.18 -22.32
CA MET A 118 20.14 -1.27 -22.25
C MET A 118 20.83 -2.61 -22.36
N ASN A 119 20.33 -3.63 -21.66
CA ASN A 119 20.86 -5.00 -21.69
C ASN A 119 20.26 -5.89 -22.78
N GLY A 120 19.27 -5.39 -23.54
CA GLY A 120 18.62 -6.09 -24.64
C GLY A 120 17.55 -7.09 -24.23
N LYS A 121 17.29 -7.27 -22.94
CA LYS A 121 16.25 -8.15 -22.41
C LYS A 121 14.93 -7.42 -22.18
N ARG A 122 13.80 -8.12 -22.42
CA ARG A 122 12.45 -7.59 -22.33
C ARG A 122 11.69 -8.21 -21.17
N VAL A 123 11.04 -7.41 -20.36
CA VAL A 123 10.20 -7.88 -19.24
C VAL A 123 8.80 -7.31 -19.37
N ALA A 124 7.80 -8.19 -19.28
CA ALA A 124 6.40 -7.79 -19.15
C ALA A 124 6.03 -7.62 -17.68
N VAL A 125 5.26 -6.59 -17.40
CA VAL A 125 4.66 -6.34 -16.10
C VAL A 125 3.15 -6.30 -16.26
N VAL A 126 2.42 -7.12 -15.50
CA VAL A 126 0.96 -7.20 -15.54
C VAL A 126 0.39 -6.45 -14.34
N GLY A 127 -0.29 -5.34 -14.62
CA GLY A 127 -0.81 -4.40 -13.63
C GLY A 127 0.14 -3.23 -13.36
N SER A 128 -0.39 -2.01 -13.40
CA SER A 128 0.32 -0.75 -13.12
C SER A 128 0.09 -0.24 -11.71
N GLY A 129 -0.38 -1.08 -10.80
CA GLY A 129 -0.46 -0.74 -9.38
C GLY A 129 0.93 -0.57 -8.74
N PRO A 130 1.01 -0.24 -7.45
CA PRO A 130 2.27 0.05 -6.76
C PRO A 130 3.35 -1.02 -6.91
N ALA A 131 2.98 -2.31 -6.92
CA ALA A 131 3.92 -3.41 -7.12
C ALA A 131 4.49 -3.41 -8.55
N GLY A 132 3.63 -3.21 -9.55
CA GLY A 132 4.02 -3.15 -10.96
C GLY A 132 4.90 -1.96 -11.27
N LEU A 133 4.52 -0.76 -10.82
CA LEU A 133 5.31 0.46 -10.99
C LEU A 133 6.67 0.35 -10.28
N GLY A 134 6.70 -0.20 -9.05
CA GLY A 134 7.93 -0.43 -8.30
C GLY A 134 8.87 -1.43 -8.99
N CYS A 135 8.32 -2.54 -9.53
CA CYS A 135 9.09 -3.52 -10.30
C CYS A 135 9.61 -2.93 -11.60
N ALA A 136 8.77 -2.24 -12.36
CA ALA A 136 9.12 -1.67 -13.65
C ALA A 136 10.20 -0.59 -13.54
N ALA A 137 10.09 0.31 -12.55
CA ALA A 137 11.08 1.36 -12.32
C ALA A 137 12.46 0.77 -11.96
N GLU A 138 12.49 -0.24 -11.11
CA GLU A 138 13.74 -0.91 -10.73
C GLU A 138 14.38 -1.64 -11.94
N LEU A 139 13.58 -2.39 -12.70
CA LEU A 139 14.06 -3.07 -13.92
C LEU A 139 14.55 -2.09 -14.98
N ALA A 140 13.83 -0.98 -15.18
CA ALA A 140 14.25 0.05 -16.12
C ALA A 140 15.63 0.62 -15.75
N GLN A 141 15.86 0.91 -14.46
CA GLN A 141 17.15 1.38 -13.97
C GLN A 141 18.27 0.35 -14.13
N LEU A 142 17.93 -0.95 -14.11
CA LEU A 142 18.85 -2.07 -14.42
C LEU A 142 19.08 -2.29 -15.93
N GLY A 143 18.46 -1.47 -16.78
CA GLY A 143 18.66 -1.50 -18.23
C GLY A 143 17.76 -2.48 -18.99
N TYR A 144 16.70 -2.98 -18.41
CA TYR A 144 15.70 -3.81 -19.07
C TYR A 144 14.73 -2.96 -19.90
N GLN A 145 14.25 -3.52 -21.03
CA GLN A 145 13.09 -2.99 -21.73
C GLN A 145 11.83 -3.49 -21.04
N VAL A 146 11.10 -2.57 -20.43
CA VAL A 146 9.92 -2.93 -19.63
C VAL A 146 8.65 -2.42 -20.28
N LYS A 147 7.65 -3.32 -20.35
CA LYS A 147 6.30 -2.98 -20.80
C LYS A 147 5.28 -3.38 -19.74
N ILE A 148 4.47 -2.43 -19.31
CA ILE A 148 3.35 -2.65 -18.39
C ILE A 148 2.07 -2.81 -19.20
N PHE A 149 1.27 -3.82 -18.87
CA PHE A 149 -0.10 -4.02 -19.35
C PHE A 149 -1.06 -3.76 -18.21
N GLU A 150 -1.98 -2.80 -18.41
CA GLU A 150 -2.95 -2.36 -17.41
C GLU A 150 -4.36 -2.46 -17.95
N LYS A 151 -5.26 -3.11 -17.22
CA LYS A 151 -6.66 -3.28 -17.63
C LYS A 151 -7.47 -1.99 -17.57
N SER A 152 -7.12 -1.10 -16.65
CA SER A 152 -7.83 0.17 -16.43
C SER A 152 -7.38 1.24 -17.42
N LYS A 153 -8.20 2.28 -17.60
CA LYS A 153 -7.91 3.43 -18.48
C LYS A 153 -6.70 4.25 -18.02
N LEU A 154 -6.49 4.33 -16.69
CA LEU A 154 -5.41 5.10 -16.09
C LEU A 154 -4.50 4.18 -15.28
N PRO A 155 -3.18 4.45 -15.25
CA PRO A 155 -2.24 3.68 -14.43
C PRO A 155 -2.34 4.05 -12.95
N GLY A 156 -1.71 3.24 -12.09
CA GLY A 156 -1.55 3.51 -10.67
C GLY A 156 -2.33 2.56 -9.76
N GLY A 157 -3.27 1.77 -10.29
CA GLY A 157 -4.08 0.84 -9.51
C GLY A 157 -4.84 1.55 -8.38
N LEU A 158 -4.86 0.98 -7.16
CA LEU A 158 -5.58 1.58 -6.04
C LEU A 158 -5.08 2.97 -5.63
N ASN A 159 -3.84 3.37 -5.95
CA ASN A 159 -3.39 4.74 -5.72
C ASN A 159 -4.20 5.75 -6.55
N THR A 160 -4.62 5.35 -7.76
CA THR A 160 -5.43 6.18 -8.64
C THR A 160 -6.91 6.05 -8.36
N TYR A 161 -7.39 4.84 -8.00
CA TYR A 161 -8.82 4.54 -7.99
C TYR A 161 -9.41 4.26 -6.59
N GLY A 162 -8.61 3.79 -5.62
CA GLY A 162 -9.17 3.18 -4.40
C GLY A 162 -8.74 3.79 -3.07
N ILE A 163 -7.84 4.78 -3.05
CA ILE A 163 -7.43 5.49 -1.82
C ILE A 163 -8.25 6.76 -1.68
N ALA A 164 -8.74 7.05 -0.49
CA ALA A 164 -9.58 8.23 -0.25
C ALA A 164 -8.96 9.53 -0.78
N TYR A 165 -9.76 10.34 -1.48
CA TYR A 165 -9.34 11.58 -2.14
C TYR A 165 -8.65 12.58 -1.21
N TYR A 166 -9.04 12.62 0.07
CA TYR A 166 -8.41 13.48 1.08
C TYR A 166 -7.05 12.98 1.59
N LYS A 167 -6.68 11.75 1.25
CA LYS A 167 -5.36 11.16 1.51
C LYS A 167 -4.45 11.29 0.30
N LEU A 168 -4.95 10.92 -0.87
CA LEU A 168 -4.19 10.89 -2.11
C LEU A 168 -5.07 11.35 -3.29
N LYS A 169 -4.67 12.43 -3.93
CA LYS A 169 -5.33 12.87 -5.16
C LYS A 169 -4.86 12.02 -6.34
N PRO A 170 -5.76 11.59 -7.26
CA PRO A 170 -5.40 10.77 -8.41
C PRO A 170 -4.25 11.35 -9.24
N GLN A 171 -4.22 12.67 -9.42
CA GLN A 171 -3.17 13.33 -10.19
C GLN A 171 -1.76 13.00 -9.71
N LEU A 172 -1.54 12.90 -8.39
CA LEU A 172 -0.23 12.55 -7.87
C LEU A 172 0.19 11.12 -8.24
N SER A 173 -0.75 10.18 -8.23
CA SER A 173 -0.50 8.81 -8.69
C SER A 173 -0.16 8.76 -10.19
N LEU A 174 -0.84 9.58 -10.99
CA LEU A 174 -0.56 9.71 -12.41
C LEU A 174 0.82 10.35 -12.66
N ASP A 175 1.17 11.39 -11.91
CA ASP A 175 2.49 12.02 -11.99
C ASP A 175 3.61 11.02 -11.65
N GLU A 176 3.42 10.16 -10.64
CA GLU A 176 4.36 9.09 -10.32
C GLU A 176 4.45 8.02 -11.43
N ALA A 177 3.34 7.70 -12.11
CA ALA A 177 3.38 6.81 -13.28
C ALA A 177 4.13 7.45 -14.46
N GLU A 178 4.03 8.77 -14.65
CA GLU A 178 4.86 9.48 -15.64
C GLU A 178 6.34 9.42 -15.30
N LEU A 179 6.75 9.54 -14.01
CA LEU A 179 8.14 9.33 -13.61
C LEU A 179 8.66 7.94 -14.01
N VAL A 180 7.82 6.91 -13.95
CA VAL A 180 8.18 5.56 -14.40
C VAL A 180 8.35 5.52 -15.93
N LYS A 181 7.48 6.20 -16.70
CA LYS A 181 7.63 6.32 -18.16
C LYS A 181 8.91 7.05 -18.56
N ASP A 182 9.31 8.08 -17.80
CA ASP A 182 10.55 8.81 -18.03
C ASP A 182 11.82 7.95 -17.90
N LEU A 183 11.73 6.82 -17.18
CA LEU A 183 12.79 5.80 -17.15
C LEU A 183 12.83 4.91 -18.39
N GLY A 184 11.95 5.11 -19.37
CA GLY A 184 11.85 4.35 -20.60
C GLY A 184 10.86 3.18 -20.53
N VAL A 185 9.98 3.12 -19.53
CA VAL A 185 8.94 2.09 -19.41
C VAL A 185 7.75 2.44 -20.31
N GLU A 186 7.31 1.49 -21.12
CA GLU A 186 6.06 1.60 -21.88
C GLU A 186 4.89 1.14 -20.99
N ILE A 187 3.87 1.99 -20.80
CA ILE A 187 2.62 1.62 -20.10
C ILE A 187 1.49 1.58 -21.11
N ARG A 188 0.83 0.42 -21.25
CA ARG A 188 -0.37 0.22 -22.08
C ARG A 188 -1.57 0.01 -21.18
N CYS A 189 -2.41 1.01 -21.10
CA CYS A 189 -3.73 0.95 -20.48
C CYS A 189 -4.76 0.34 -21.45
N ASP A 190 -5.94 0.00 -20.94
CA ASP A 190 -7.04 -0.67 -21.65
C ASP A 190 -6.63 -2.02 -22.27
N VAL A 191 -5.69 -2.74 -21.64
CA VAL A 191 -5.22 -4.08 -22.05
C VAL A 191 -5.32 -5.05 -20.90
N GLU A 192 -6.24 -6.00 -20.99
CA GLU A 192 -6.45 -7.03 -19.97
C GLU A 192 -5.73 -8.32 -20.37
N VAL A 193 -4.75 -8.71 -19.56
CA VAL A 193 -4.05 -9.98 -19.72
C VAL A 193 -5.01 -11.13 -19.40
N GLY A 194 -5.05 -12.13 -20.28
CA GLY A 194 -6.03 -13.23 -20.25
C GLY A 194 -7.22 -13.01 -21.18
N ARG A 195 -7.48 -11.76 -21.62
CA ARG A 195 -8.50 -11.43 -22.62
C ARG A 195 -7.87 -10.90 -23.91
N ASP A 196 -7.07 -9.84 -23.80
CA ASP A 196 -6.52 -9.12 -24.97
C ASP A 196 -5.11 -9.61 -25.35
N ILE A 197 -4.41 -10.20 -24.39
CA ILE A 197 -3.12 -10.87 -24.57
C ILE A 197 -3.05 -12.10 -23.64
N SER A 198 -2.67 -13.24 -24.16
CA SER A 198 -2.58 -14.49 -23.42
C SER A 198 -1.28 -14.61 -22.61
N GLY A 199 -1.27 -15.50 -21.61
CA GLY A 199 -0.06 -15.85 -20.86
C GLY A 199 1.02 -16.47 -21.76
N GLU A 200 0.64 -17.27 -22.76
CA GLU A 200 1.55 -17.87 -23.73
C GLU A 200 2.22 -16.81 -24.62
N GLU A 201 1.48 -15.80 -25.04
CA GLU A 201 2.05 -14.66 -25.79
C GLU A 201 3.05 -13.88 -24.94
N LEU A 202 2.74 -13.64 -23.67
CA LEU A 202 3.68 -12.99 -22.75
C LEU A 202 4.98 -13.79 -22.60
N GLN A 203 4.90 -15.12 -22.41
CA GLN A 203 6.09 -15.98 -22.27
C GLN A 203 6.89 -16.12 -23.59
N ARG A 204 6.25 -16.01 -24.74
CA ARG A 204 6.91 -16.02 -26.04
C ARG A 204 7.64 -14.71 -26.34
N ASP A 205 7.03 -13.57 -26.01
CA ASP A 205 7.48 -12.25 -26.46
C ASP A 205 8.36 -11.52 -25.44
N PHE A 206 8.46 -12.03 -24.19
CA PHE A 206 9.26 -11.46 -23.11
C PHE A 206 10.16 -12.52 -22.44
N ASP A 207 11.30 -12.08 -21.95
CA ASP A 207 12.27 -12.95 -21.27
C ASP A 207 11.85 -13.31 -19.83
N ALA A 208 10.99 -12.49 -19.21
CA ALA A 208 10.34 -12.76 -17.91
C ALA A 208 9.05 -11.94 -17.79
N VAL A 209 8.17 -12.38 -16.88
CA VAL A 209 6.89 -11.73 -16.59
C VAL A 209 6.76 -11.47 -15.09
N PHE A 210 6.39 -10.26 -14.73
CA PHE A 210 5.99 -9.92 -13.36
C PHE A 210 4.48 -9.76 -13.25
N LEU A 211 3.87 -10.38 -12.24
CA LEU A 211 2.44 -10.32 -11.96
C LEU A 211 2.17 -9.42 -10.75
N GLY A 212 1.55 -8.29 -10.99
CA GLY A 212 1.17 -7.30 -9.99
C GLY A 212 -0.30 -6.91 -10.08
N LEU A 213 -1.20 -7.89 -10.30
CA LEU A 213 -2.63 -7.67 -10.60
C LEU A 213 -3.45 -7.13 -9.42
N GLY A 214 -2.90 -7.08 -8.21
CA GLY A 214 -3.67 -6.70 -7.04
C GLY A 214 -4.72 -7.74 -6.63
N LEU A 215 -5.85 -7.28 -6.10
CA LEU A 215 -7.03 -8.09 -5.76
C LEU A 215 -8.17 -7.83 -6.75
N GLY A 216 -9.22 -8.62 -6.67
CA GLY A 216 -10.44 -8.49 -7.46
C GLY A 216 -11.43 -7.49 -6.87
N ASP A 217 -12.68 -7.64 -7.30
CA ASP A 217 -13.81 -6.82 -6.85
C ASP A 217 -14.11 -7.01 -5.36
N GLY A 218 -14.94 -6.16 -4.80
CA GLY A 218 -15.38 -6.30 -3.40
C GLY A 218 -16.16 -7.58 -3.16
N ASN A 219 -15.92 -8.19 -1.99
CA ASN A 219 -16.67 -9.38 -1.58
C ASN A 219 -18.15 -9.05 -1.38
N ARG A 220 -19.00 -10.01 -1.73
CA ARG A 220 -20.43 -9.93 -1.47
C ARG A 220 -20.75 -10.16 0.02
N LEU A 221 -21.84 -9.54 0.49
CA LEU A 221 -22.35 -9.79 1.84
C LEU A 221 -23.11 -11.13 1.91
N GLY A 222 -23.68 -11.57 0.79
CA GLY A 222 -24.49 -12.77 0.71
C GLY A 222 -25.85 -12.63 1.42
N ILE A 223 -26.44 -11.44 1.37
CA ILE A 223 -27.73 -11.12 2.00
C ILE A 223 -28.75 -10.66 0.95
N ASP A 224 -30.03 -10.86 1.28
CA ASP A 224 -31.12 -10.40 0.42
C ASP A 224 -31.10 -8.88 0.26
N GLY A 225 -31.30 -8.41 -0.98
CA GLY A 225 -31.34 -6.99 -1.33
C GLY A 225 -29.97 -6.33 -1.55
N GLU A 226 -28.84 -7.05 -1.43
CA GLU A 226 -27.49 -6.46 -1.62
C GLU A 226 -27.19 -6.00 -3.06
N ASN A 227 -28.04 -6.32 -4.04
CA ASN A 227 -27.90 -5.92 -5.45
C ASN A 227 -28.71 -4.66 -5.81
N LEU A 228 -29.36 -4.00 -4.84
CA LEU A 228 -30.05 -2.74 -5.08
C LEU A 228 -29.05 -1.65 -5.48
N PRO A 229 -29.48 -0.67 -6.31
CA PRO A 229 -28.57 0.37 -6.83
C PRO A 229 -27.85 1.18 -5.76
N GLU A 230 -28.46 1.36 -4.59
CA GLU A 230 -27.87 2.09 -3.46
C GLU A 230 -26.96 1.23 -2.56
N CYS A 231 -26.76 -0.08 -2.90
CA CYS A 231 -25.84 -0.98 -2.24
C CYS A 231 -24.54 -1.12 -3.03
N LEU A 232 -23.62 -0.17 -2.87
CA LEU A 232 -22.39 -0.10 -3.64
C LEU A 232 -21.21 -0.82 -2.92
N ASP A 233 -20.24 -1.25 -3.69
CA ASP A 233 -18.91 -1.55 -3.13
C ASP A 233 -18.23 -0.24 -2.71
N ALA A 234 -17.48 -0.29 -1.61
CA ALA A 234 -16.80 0.90 -1.10
C ALA A 234 -15.69 1.39 -2.04
N LEU A 235 -15.03 0.47 -2.76
CA LEU A 235 -14.00 0.85 -3.74
C LEU A 235 -14.64 1.47 -4.98
N ASP A 236 -15.77 0.95 -5.47
CA ASP A 236 -16.50 1.56 -6.59
C ASP A 236 -16.96 2.98 -6.24
N PHE A 237 -17.44 3.19 -5.01
CA PHE A 237 -17.81 4.52 -4.53
C PHE A 237 -16.60 5.45 -4.46
N ILE A 238 -15.43 4.97 -4.00
CA ILE A 238 -14.20 5.75 -3.96
C ILE A 238 -13.71 6.04 -5.39
N GLU A 239 -13.79 5.07 -6.30
CA GLU A 239 -13.41 5.25 -7.70
C GLU A 239 -14.27 6.34 -8.37
N GLN A 240 -15.60 6.35 -8.16
CA GLN A 240 -16.47 7.42 -8.67
C GLN A 240 -16.00 8.80 -8.17
N ILE A 241 -15.60 8.93 -6.90
CA ILE A 241 -15.08 10.19 -6.35
C ILE A 241 -13.79 10.65 -7.06
N HIS A 242 -13.02 9.71 -7.62
CA HIS A 242 -11.78 10.00 -8.34
C HIS A 242 -11.99 10.31 -9.82
N THR A 243 -13.01 9.73 -10.44
CA THR A 243 -13.24 9.78 -11.89
C THR A 243 -14.28 10.82 -12.28
N ASP A 244 -15.23 11.11 -11.40
CA ASP A 244 -16.36 11.98 -11.70
C ASP A 244 -16.26 13.31 -10.95
N PRO A 245 -16.97 14.36 -11.40
CA PRO A 245 -17.03 15.63 -10.68
C PRO A 245 -17.65 15.45 -9.28
N LEU A 246 -17.00 15.95 -8.24
CA LEU A 246 -17.41 15.74 -6.84
C LEU A 246 -18.87 16.14 -6.54
N HIS A 247 -19.43 17.10 -7.28
CA HIS A 247 -20.82 17.55 -7.09
C HIS A 247 -21.85 16.64 -7.76
N GLU A 248 -21.43 15.69 -8.60
CA GLU A 248 -22.26 14.70 -9.27
C GLU A 248 -22.28 13.35 -8.56
N ILE A 249 -21.39 13.15 -7.58
CA ILE A 249 -21.33 11.89 -6.83
C ILE A 249 -22.60 11.70 -6.01
N PRO A 250 -23.38 10.64 -6.27
CA PRO A 250 -24.54 10.35 -5.46
C PRO A 250 -24.11 9.93 -4.06
N VAL A 251 -24.58 10.63 -3.05
CA VAL A 251 -24.38 10.26 -1.64
C VAL A 251 -25.73 10.30 -0.92
N GLY A 252 -26.00 9.24 -0.14
CA GLY A 252 -27.21 9.16 0.67
C GLY A 252 -27.22 10.19 1.81
N HIS A 253 -28.41 10.48 2.32
CA HIS A 253 -28.55 11.28 3.52
C HIS A 253 -28.15 10.49 4.76
N GLN A 254 -28.53 9.21 4.81
CA GLN A 254 -28.22 8.26 5.89
C GLN A 254 -27.44 7.09 5.31
N VAL A 255 -26.13 7.11 5.47
CA VAL A 255 -25.23 6.11 4.88
C VAL A 255 -24.83 5.07 5.93
N VAL A 256 -24.96 3.80 5.58
CA VAL A 256 -24.43 2.70 6.38
C VAL A 256 -23.21 2.11 5.67
N VAL A 257 -22.08 2.02 6.35
CA VAL A 257 -20.85 1.40 5.84
C VAL A 257 -20.62 0.07 6.58
N ILE A 258 -20.55 -1.03 5.84
CA ILE A 258 -20.35 -2.37 6.41
C ILE A 258 -18.86 -2.72 6.34
N GLY A 259 -18.18 -2.77 7.47
CA GLY A 259 -16.76 -3.13 7.54
C GLY A 259 -16.05 -2.51 8.74
N GLY A 260 -14.79 -2.90 8.96
CA GLY A 260 -13.96 -2.42 10.08
C GLY A 260 -12.49 -2.21 9.69
N GLY A 261 -12.19 -2.13 8.38
CA GLY A 261 -10.85 -1.84 7.85
C GLY A 261 -10.70 -0.39 7.40
N ASN A 262 -9.50 -0.04 6.92
CA ASN A 262 -9.18 1.31 6.45
C ASN A 262 -10.09 1.75 5.28
N THR A 263 -10.44 0.86 4.35
CA THR A 263 -11.38 1.16 3.26
C THR A 263 -12.76 1.56 3.78
N ALA A 264 -13.24 0.92 4.87
CA ALA A 264 -14.51 1.30 5.49
C ALA A 264 -14.44 2.70 6.12
N ILE A 265 -13.33 3.02 6.80
CA ILE A 265 -13.05 4.36 7.33
C ILE A 265 -13.02 5.39 6.21
N ASP A 266 -12.37 5.06 5.09
CA ASP A 266 -12.26 5.94 3.94
C ASP A 266 -13.60 6.24 3.29
N ALA A 267 -14.42 5.22 3.06
CA ALA A 267 -15.76 5.38 2.50
C ALA A 267 -16.67 6.18 3.45
N ALA A 268 -16.63 5.89 4.74
CA ALA A 268 -17.42 6.60 5.74
C ALA A 268 -17.04 8.08 5.84
N THR A 269 -15.74 8.37 5.95
CA THR A 269 -15.23 9.75 6.03
C THR A 269 -15.56 10.55 4.76
N GLN A 270 -15.43 9.93 3.58
CA GLN A 270 -15.78 10.59 2.32
C GLN A 270 -17.27 10.86 2.20
N SER A 271 -18.13 9.93 2.65
CA SER A 271 -19.58 10.14 2.68
C SER A 271 -19.98 11.36 3.53
N VAL A 272 -19.37 11.51 4.72
CA VAL A 272 -19.58 12.72 5.55
C VAL A 272 -19.14 13.98 4.80
N ARG A 273 -17.98 13.95 4.19
CA ARG A 273 -17.39 15.11 3.49
C ARG A 273 -18.11 15.47 2.18
N LEU A 274 -18.84 14.54 1.60
CA LEU A 274 -19.73 14.76 0.45
C LEU A 274 -21.12 15.28 0.87
N GLY A 275 -21.43 15.31 2.18
CA GLY A 275 -22.64 15.93 2.69
C GLY A 275 -23.70 14.96 3.22
N ALA A 276 -23.38 13.69 3.44
CA ALA A 276 -24.25 12.78 4.19
C ALA A 276 -24.56 13.38 5.58
N LYS A 277 -25.83 13.34 5.99
CA LYS A 277 -26.26 13.90 7.29
C LYS A 277 -25.90 12.98 8.45
N GLN A 278 -25.93 11.69 8.20
CA GLN A 278 -25.57 10.66 9.17
C GLN A 278 -24.82 9.52 8.46
N VAL A 279 -23.68 9.13 9.02
CA VAL A 279 -22.91 7.99 8.56
C VAL A 279 -22.67 7.04 9.71
N THR A 280 -23.07 5.78 9.56
CA THR A 280 -22.91 4.74 10.57
C THR A 280 -22.07 3.59 10.02
N MET A 281 -20.91 3.34 10.63
CA MET A 281 -20.12 2.14 10.35
C MET A 281 -20.65 0.98 11.20
N VAL A 282 -20.96 -0.13 10.52
CA VAL A 282 -21.40 -1.37 11.16
C VAL A 282 -20.27 -2.39 11.10
N TYR A 283 -19.84 -2.84 12.27
CA TYR A 283 -18.79 -3.85 12.37
C TYR A 283 -19.22 -5.05 13.22
N ARG A 284 -19.00 -6.24 12.68
CA ARG A 284 -19.45 -7.49 13.29
C ARG A 284 -18.69 -7.93 14.54
N ARG A 285 -17.66 -7.20 14.95
CA ARG A 285 -16.86 -7.46 16.16
C ARG A 285 -16.77 -6.17 16.99
N GLY A 286 -16.12 -6.28 18.15
CA GLY A 286 -15.87 -5.12 19.01
C GLY A 286 -14.79 -4.16 18.48
N GLU A 287 -14.71 -2.98 19.06
CA GLU A 287 -13.76 -1.91 18.69
C GLU A 287 -12.31 -2.40 18.68
N SER A 288 -11.89 -3.13 19.71
CA SER A 288 -10.52 -3.65 19.84
C SER A 288 -10.11 -4.65 18.75
N GLN A 289 -11.06 -5.15 17.97
CA GLN A 289 -10.85 -6.12 16.90
C GLN A 289 -10.92 -5.47 15.52
N MET A 290 -11.05 -4.14 15.42
CA MET A 290 -10.97 -3.44 14.14
C MET A 290 -9.58 -3.62 13.53
N SER A 291 -9.55 -3.83 12.21
CA SER A 291 -8.30 -3.87 11.44
C SER A 291 -7.85 -2.49 10.96
N ALA A 292 -8.71 -1.48 11.05
CA ALA A 292 -8.34 -0.10 10.76
C ALA A 292 -7.32 0.42 11.78
N TYR A 293 -6.43 1.30 11.34
CA TYR A 293 -5.49 1.96 12.23
C TYR A 293 -6.21 2.85 13.24
N HIS A 294 -5.79 2.79 14.49
CA HIS A 294 -6.42 3.55 15.56
C HIS A 294 -6.48 5.08 15.29
N PHE A 295 -5.43 5.64 14.69
CA PHE A 295 -5.42 7.06 14.34
C PHE A 295 -6.41 7.43 13.23
N GLU A 296 -6.75 6.50 12.33
CA GLU A 296 -7.80 6.69 11.31
C GLU A 296 -9.19 6.56 11.92
N PHE A 297 -9.37 5.60 12.82
CA PHE A 297 -10.58 5.44 13.59
C PHE A 297 -10.93 6.70 14.41
N GLU A 298 -9.97 7.24 15.17
CA GLU A 298 -10.17 8.46 15.95
C GLU A 298 -10.49 9.67 15.04
N LYS A 299 -9.88 9.73 13.86
CA LYS A 299 -10.20 10.76 12.88
C LYS A 299 -11.63 10.64 12.35
N ALA A 300 -12.09 9.44 12.02
CA ALA A 300 -13.46 9.23 11.56
C ALA A 300 -14.48 9.62 12.65
N LYS A 301 -14.19 9.34 13.91
CA LYS A 301 -15.01 9.83 15.05
C LYS A 301 -15.06 11.36 15.11
N HIS A 302 -13.90 12.00 14.91
CA HIS A 302 -13.84 13.46 14.85
C HIS A 302 -14.63 14.04 13.67
N ASP A 303 -14.65 13.33 12.54
CA ASP A 303 -15.46 13.68 11.36
C ASP A 303 -16.94 13.27 11.54
N SER A 304 -17.39 12.94 12.75
CA SER A 304 -18.78 12.60 13.12
C SER A 304 -19.31 11.29 12.52
N VAL A 305 -18.44 10.33 12.24
CA VAL A 305 -18.86 8.95 11.89
C VAL A 305 -19.31 8.24 13.17
N HIS A 306 -20.49 7.63 13.14
CA HIS A 306 -21.01 6.79 14.22
C HIS A 306 -20.54 5.36 14.04
N PHE A 307 -20.28 4.64 15.15
CA PHE A 307 -19.84 3.26 15.12
C PHE A 307 -20.83 2.34 15.81
N LEU A 308 -21.25 1.29 15.13
CA LEU A 308 -22.15 0.25 15.62
C LEU A 308 -21.40 -1.07 15.63
N PHE A 309 -20.78 -1.37 16.76
CA PHE A 309 -20.04 -2.59 16.98
C PHE A 309 -20.96 -3.78 17.30
N ASP A 310 -20.36 -4.99 17.26
CA ASP A 310 -21.03 -6.26 17.57
C ASP A 310 -22.34 -6.43 16.83
N SER A 311 -22.35 -6.08 15.54
CA SER A 311 -23.53 -6.09 14.69
C SER A 311 -23.20 -6.57 13.28
N MET A 312 -23.99 -7.48 12.74
CA MET A 312 -23.83 -8.02 11.40
C MET A 312 -25.07 -7.81 10.54
N PRO A 313 -24.91 -7.57 9.22
CA PRO A 313 -26.04 -7.45 8.31
C PRO A 313 -26.76 -8.80 8.11
N ILE A 314 -28.09 -8.74 7.92
CA ILE A 314 -28.94 -9.90 7.66
C ILE A 314 -29.65 -9.76 6.32
N SER A 315 -30.25 -8.61 6.06
CA SER A 315 -30.93 -8.29 4.80
C SER A 315 -31.05 -6.80 4.63
N VAL A 316 -31.17 -6.35 3.41
CA VAL A 316 -31.54 -4.95 3.10
C VAL A 316 -33.05 -4.81 3.25
N VAL A 317 -33.50 -3.69 3.73
CA VAL A 317 -34.93 -3.31 3.76
C VAL A 317 -35.18 -2.36 2.60
N GLU A 318 -36.11 -2.77 1.73
CA GLU A 318 -36.45 -1.98 0.55
C GLU A 318 -37.92 -1.56 0.54
N VAL A 319 -38.19 -0.46 -0.15
CA VAL A 319 -39.53 -0.01 -0.53
C VAL A 319 -39.49 0.45 -1.98
N ALA A 320 -40.35 -0.15 -2.82
CA ALA A 320 -40.43 0.17 -4.24
C ALA A 320 -39.08 0.06 -5.01
N GLY A 321 -38.22 -0.88 -4.62
CA GLY A 321 -36.92 -1.09 -5.27
C GLY A 321 -35.80 -0.15 -4.78
N HIS A 322 -36.03 0.62 -3.73
CA HIS A 322 -35.04 1.51 -3.14
C HIS A 322 -34.70 1.13 -1.69
N VAL A 323 -33.46 1.33 -1.30
CA VAL A 323 -33.00 1.09 0.08
C VAL A 323 -33.65 2.10 1.02
N VAL A 324 -34.28 1.59 2.11
CA VAL A 324 -34.82 2.40 3.20
C VAL A 324 -34.23 2.01 4.56
N GLY A 325 -33.42 0.95 4.59
CA GLY A 325 -32.75 0.51 5.79
C GLY A 325 -32.01 -0.81 5.60
N ILE A 326 -31.36 -1.24 6.69
CA ILE A 326 -30.69 -2.53 6.76
C ILE A 326 -31.10 -3.24 8.06
N ARG A 327 -31.45 -4.50 7.94
CA ARG A 327 -31.72 -5.36 9.08
C ARG A 327 -30.40 -5.94 9.60
N LEU A 328 -30.14 -5.76 10.86
CA LEU A 328 -28.94 -6.15 11.57
C LEU A 328 -29.28 -7.11 12.70
N ALA A 329 -28.32 -7.93 13.14
CA ALA A 329 -28.38 -8.66 14.39
C ALA A 329 -27.15 -8.41 15.23
N ARG A 330 -27.29 -8.50 16.55
CA ARG A 330 -26.16 -8.47 17.47
C ARG A 330 -25.35 -9.74 17.36
N THR A 331 -24.06 -9.59 17.56
CA THR A 331 -23.08 -10.68 17.55
C THR A 331 -22.34 -10.75 18.88
N ARG A 332 -21.75 -11.91 19.14
CA ARG A 332 -20.81 -12.10 20.25
C ARG A 332 -19.67 -13.01 19.82
N MET A 333 -18.52 -12.86 20.44
CA MET A 333 -17.44 -13.84 20.36
C MET A 333 -17.69 -14.95 21.37
N THR A 334 -17.62 -16.19 20.92
CA THR A 334 -17.66 -17.36 21.80
C THR A 334 -16.30 -17.60 22.45
N ALA A 335 -16.26 -18.46 23.48
CA ALA A 335 -15.02 -18.79 24.20
C ALA A 335 -13.95 -19.45 23.30
N ASP A 336 -14.35 -20.12 22.24
CA ASP A 336 -13.48 -20.73 21.22
C ASP A 336 -13.12 -19.76 20.07
N GLY A 337 -13.45 -18.48 20.22
CA GLY A 337 -13.06 -17.42 19.27
C GLY A 337 -13.90 -17.34 18.00
N LYS A 338 -15.05 -18.03 17.93
CA LYS A 338 -15.97 -17.89 16.81
C LYS A 338 -16.96 -16.75 17.01
N LEU A 339 -17.34 -16.14 15.90
CA LEU A 339 -18.37 -15.12 15.89
C LEU A 339 -19.75 -15.76 15.73
N GLU A 340 -20.67 -15.48 16.65
CA GLU A 340 -22.04 -15.96 16.62
C GLU A 340 -23.05 -14.83 16.60
N LYS A 341 -24.17 -15.03 15.86
CA LYS A 341 -25.35 -14.18 15.92
C LYS A 341 -26.12 -14.49 17.22
N ILE A 342 -26.57 -13.44 17.91
CA ILE A 342 -27.44 -13.56 19.06
C ILE A 342 -28.89 -13.70 18.56
N PRO A 343 -29.57 -14.85 18.79
CA PRO A 343 -30.94 -15.02 18.36
C PRO A 343 -31.89 -14.03 19.01
N GLY A 344 -32.85 -13.49 18.24
CA GLY A 344 -33.85 -12.54 18.73
C GLY A 344 -33.32 -11.12 18.99
N SER A 345 -32.10 -10.82 18.53
CA SER A 345 -31.47 -9.51 18.69
C SER A 345 -31.56 -8.63 17.44
N GLU A 346 -32.41 -9.05 16.50
CA GLU A 346 -32.57 -8.35 15.22
C GLU A 346 -33.20 -6.97 15.41
N PHE A 347 -32.68 -5.99 14.67
CA PHE A 347 -33.19 -4.63 14.62
C PHE A 347 -32.92 -4.04 13.23
N THR A 348 -33.61 -2.94 12.94
CA THR A 348 -33.44 -2.22 11.68
C THR A 348 -32.71 -0.90 11.94
N GLN A 349 -31.70 -0.62 11.13
CA GLN A 349 -31.03 0.66 11.01
C GLN A 349 -31.55 1.34 9.73
N GLU A 350 -32.15 2.50 9.87
CA GLU A 350 -32.59 3.31 8.72
C GLU A 350 -31.37 3.78 7.93
N CYS A 351 -31.42 3.69 6.61
CA CYS A 351 -30.43 4.23 5.68
C CYS A 351 -31.01 4.28 4.27
N ASP A 352 -30.50 5.16 3.44
CA ASP A 352 -30.81 5.29 2.01
C ASP A 352 -29.62 4.95 1.11
N MET A 353 -28.48 4.55 1.70
CA MET A 353 -27.31 4.06 0.99
C MET A 353 -26.51 3.10 1.87
N ILE A 354 -25.99 2.03 1.26
CA ILE A 354 -25.13 1.04 1.90
C ILE A 354 -23.82 0.92 1.12
N LEU A 355 -22.69 1.05 1.82
CA LEU A 355 -21.36 0.85 1.27
C LEU A 355 -20.72 -0.42 1.86
N LYS A 356 -20.36 -1.38 1.00
CA LYS A 356 -19.79 -2.67 1.39
C LYS A 356 -18.26 -2.58 1.38
N ALA A 357 -17.62 -2.71 2.55
CA ALA A 357 -16.16 -2.68 2.73
C ALA A 357 -15.68 -3.93 3.47
N VAL A 358 -16.05 -5.11 2.94
CA VAL A 358 -15.83 -6.42 3.58
C VAL A 358 -14.69 -7.22 2.96
N GLY A 359 -13.74 -6.52 2.34
CA GLY A 359 -12.58 -7.09 1.67
C GLY A 359 -12.81 -7.34 0.18
N GLN A 360 -11.80 -7.85 -0.49
CA GLN A 360 -11.78 -8.07 -1.93
C GLN A 360 -11.60 -9.54 -2.27
N GLU A 361 -12.09 -9.95 -3.43
CA GLU A 361 -11.93 -11.29 -3.98
C GLU A 361 -10.47 -11.58 -4.34
N LYS A 362 -10.06 -12.83 -4.17
CA LYS A 362 -8.75 -13.30 -4.62
C LYS A 362 -8.82 -13.73 -6.07
N GLN A 363 -7.83 -13.34 -6.86
CA GLN A 363 -7.83 -13.58 -8.31
C GLN A 363 -7.26 -14.95 -8.73
N ALA A 364 -7.37 -15.97 -7.88
CA ALA A 364 -6.81 -17.31 -8.13
C ALA A 364 -7.31 -17.96 -9.43
N GLU A 365 -8.60 -17.82 -9.73
CA GLU A 365 -9.21 -18.36 -10.95
C GLU A 365 -8.70 -17.66 -12.21
N ILE A 366 -8.63 -16.35 -12.18
CA ILE A 366 -8.08 -15.52 -13.28
C ILE A 366 -6.62 -15.91 -13.53
N MET A 367 -5.84 -16.08 -12.46
CA MET A 367 -4.43 -16.47 -12.57
C MET A 367 -4.26 -17.85 -13.20
N ARG A 368 -5.09 -18.82 -12.83
CA ARG A 368 -5.10 -20.14 -13.47
C ARG A 368 -5.55 -20.09 -14.92
N GLY A 369 -6.44 -19.17 -15.27
CA GLY A 369 -6.82 -18.93 -16.66
C GLY A 369 -5.66 -18.42 -17.52
N ILE A 370 -4.81 -17.55 -16.96
CA ILE A 370 -3.64 -16.98 -17.65
C ILE A 370 -2.46 -17.96 -17.65
N PHE A 371 -2.16 -18.56 -16.48
CA PHE A 371 -1.07 -19.52 -16.29
C PHE A 371 -1.57 -20.79 -15.59
N PRO A 372 -2.06 -21.80 -16.33
CA PRO A 372 -2.76 -22.96 -15.75
C PRO A 372 -1.97 -23.76 -14.69
N LYS A 373 -0.64 -23.71 -14.76
CA LYS A 373 0.25 -24.43 -13.83
C LYS A 373 0.75 -23.59 -12.66
N ILE A 374 0.27 -22.33 -12.51
CA ILE A 374 0.73 -21.47 -11.42
C ILE A 374 0.24 -22.03 -10.06
N ALA A 375 1.13 -22.05 -9.08
CA ALA A 375 0.79 -22.53 -7.74
C ALA A 375 0.04 -21.45 -6.94
N ILE A 376 -1.16 -21.80 -6.50
CA ILE A 376 -1.99 -20.98 -5.61
C ILE A 376 -1.91 -21.58 -4.21
N GLY A 377 -1.56 -20.77 -3.24
CA GLY A 377 -1.44 -21.14 -1.83
C GLY A 377 -2.76 -21.04 -1.07
N PRO A 378 -2.73 -21.38 0.21
CA PRO A 378 -3.88 -21.16 1.11
C PRO A 378 -4.31 -19.69 1.09
N GLY A 379 -5.62 -19.45 1.09
CA GLY A 379 -6.17 -18.09 1.01
C GLY A 379 -6.24 -17.49 -0.39
N GLY A 380 -6.01 -18.30 -1.46
CA GLY A 380 -6.25 -17.89 -2.85
C GLY A 380 -5.20 -16.90 -3.41
N VAL A 381 -4.01 -16.84 -2.83
CA VAL A 381 -2.89 -16.00 -3.30
C VAL A 381 -1.83 -16.83 -4.02
N ILE A 382 -1.06 -16.21 -4.91
CA ILE A 382 0.02 -16.88 -5.65
C ILE A 382 1.15 -17.23 -4.69
N THR A 383 1.59 -18.50 -4.74
CA THR A 383 2.75 -18.96 -3.96
C THR A 383 4.04 -18.44 -4.59
N ARG A 384 4.94 -17.92 -3.74
CA ARG A 384 6.20 -17.33 -4.18
C ARG A 384 7.34 -17.54 -3.20
N ASP A 385 8.55 -17.39 -3.65
CA ASP A 385 9.70 -17.11 -2.81
C ASP A 385 9.62 -15.67 -2.28
N GLN A 386 9.79 -15.48 -0.97
CA GLN A 386 9.61 -14.18 -0.30
C GLN A 386 10.72 -13.17 -0.61
N LEU A 387 11.89 -13.64 -1.04
CA LEU A 387 13.06 -12.79 -1.28
C LEU A 387 13.15 -12.34 -2.74
N SER A 388 12.77 -13.21 -3.68
CA SER A 388 12.91 -13.00 -5.12
C SER A 388 11.59 -12.77 -5.85
N GLY A 389 10.45 -13.04 -5.22
CA GLY A 389 9.15 -13.04 -5.89
C GLY A 389 8.96 -14.16 -6.92
N ALA A 390 9.92 -15.10 -7.06
CA ALA A 390 9.83 -16.20 -8.01
C ALA A 390 8.66 -17.14 -7.66
N THR A 391 7.92 -17.56 -8.69
CA THR A 391 6.86 -18.57 -8.57
C THR A 391 7.40 -19.97 -8.86
N ASN A 392 6.52 -20.94 -8.95
CA ASN A 392 6.88 -22.29 -9.43
C ASN A 392 7.14 -22.34 -10.94
N LEU A 393 6.83 -21.28 -11.69
CA LEU A 393 7.16 -21.14 -13.11
C LEU A 393 8.44 -20.30 -13.23
N PRO A 394 9.49 -20.78 -13.93
CA PRO A 394 10.84 -20.19 -13.84
C PRO A 394 10.93 -18.71 -14.25
N ASP A 395 10.14 -18.31 -15.23
CA ASP A 395 10.11 -16.99 -15.86
C ASP A 395 9.02 -16.07 -15.32
N ILE A 396 8.22 -16.56 -14.35
CA ILE A 396 7.08 -15.82 -13.77
C ILE A 396 7.38 -15.42 -12.33
N PHE A 397 7.28 -14.13 -12.07
CA PHE A 397 7.48 -13.49 -10.77
C PHE A 397 6.23 -12.77 -10.32
N VAL A 398 6.08 -12.56 -9.00
CA VAL A 398 4.87 -11.97 -8.44
C VAL A 398 5.18 -11.09 -7.24
N GLY A 399 4.35 -10.05 -7.04
CA GLY A 399 4.39 -9.20 -5.85
C GLY A 399 3.10 -8.40 -5.68
N GLY A 400 2.95 -7.76 -4.53
CA GLY A 400 1.74 -7.04 -4.16
C GLY A 400 0.60 -7.96 -3.72
N ASP A 401 -0.62 -7.42 -3.74
CA ASP A 401 -1.76 -8.01 -3.04
C ASP A 401 -2.21 -9.36 -3.60
N CYS A 402 -1.97 -9.65 -4.88
CA CYS A 402 -2.23 -10.96 -5.47
C CYS A 402 -1.32 -12.08 -4.88
N ALA A 403 -0.24 -11.71 -4.19
CA ALA A 403 0.69 -12.63 -3.56
C ALA A 403 0.73 -12.51 -2.02
N ASN A 404 0.35 -11.37 -1.44
CA ASN A 404 0.38 -11.15 0.01
C ASN A 404 -1.02 -11.06 0.66
N GLY A 405 -2.07 -10.96 -0.15
CA GLY A 405 -3.46 -10.94 0.31
C GLY A 405 -4.02 -9.56 0.67
N GLY A 406 -3.26 -8.51 0.49
CA GLY A 406 -3.58 -7.11 0.77
C GLY A 406 -2.73 -6.55 1.91
N ARG A 407 -1.87 -5.58 1.57
CA ARG A 407 -1.01 -4.84 2.50
C ARG A 407 -0.91 -3.38 2.08
N GLU A 408 -0.03 -2.63 2.76
CA GLU A 408 0.22 -1.23 2.47
C GLU A 408 0.89 -1.04 1.10
N VAL A 409 0.66 0.12 0.49
CA VAL A 409 1.28 0.52 -0.79
C VAL A 409 2.80 0.34 -0.76
N VAL A 410 3.46 0.74 0.31
CA VAL A 410 4.92 0.61 0.44
C VAL A 410 5.39 -0.85 0.49
N ASN A 411 4.56 -1.78 0.98
CA ASN A 411 4.85 -3.22 0.92
C ASN A 411 4.79 -3.70 -0.53
N ALA A 412 3.77 -3.29 -1.29
CA ALA A 412 3.63 -3.66 -2.68
C ALA A 412 4.81 -3.16 -3.52
N VAL A 413 5.24 -1.88 -3.34
CA VAL A 413 6.45 -1.36 -3.99
C VAL A 413 7.69 -2.16 -3.60
N GLY A 414 7.88 -2.43 -2.31
CA GLY A 414 9.03 -3.23 -1.82
C GLY A 414 9.06 -4.64 -2.39
N GLU A 415 7.89 -5.28 -2.55
CA GLU A 415 7.77 -6.59 -3.17
C GLU A 415 8.05 -6.55 -4.68
N GLY A 416 7.58 -5.51 -5.39
CA GLY A 416 7.91 -5.28 -6.79
C GLY A 416 9.41 -5.12 -7.01
N LYS A 417 10.10 -4.34 -6.16
CA LYS A 417 11.57 -4.21 -6.19
C LYS A 417 12.29 -5.53 -5.96
N LYS A 418 11.86 -6.31 -4.96
CA LYS A 418 12.44 -7.64 -4.70
C LYS A 418 12.28 -8.56 -5.91
N ALA A 419 11.11 -8.55 -6.53
CA ALA A 419 10.86 -9.32 -7.75
C ALA A 419 11.72 -8.84 -8.93
N ALA A 420 11.94 -7.54 -9.08
CA ALA A 420 12.84 -7.00 -10.09
C ALA A 420 14.29 -7.54 -9.92
N HIS A 421 14.79 -7.60 -8.69
CA HIS A 421 16.08 -8.21 -8.39
C HIS A 421 16.08 -9.74 -8.62
N GLY A 422 14.96 -10.41 -8.32
CA GLY A 422 14.77 -11.83 -8.66
C GLY A 422 14.83 -12.07 -10.16
N ILE A 423 14.12 -11.27 -10.96
CA ILE A 423 14.15 -11.28 -12.42
C ILE A 423 15.58 -11.01 -12.94
N HIS A 424 16.25 -10.00 -12.38
CA HIS A 424 17.63 -9.71 -12.76
C HIS A 424 18.56 -10.89 -12.49
N THR A 425 18.48 -11.51 -11.32
CA THR A 425 19.24 -12.71 -10.98
C THR A 425 18.96 -13.86 -11.94
N PHE A 426 17.70 -14.05 -12.32
CA PHE A 426 17.29 -15.09 -13.27
C PHE A 426 17.85 -14.84 -14.68
N LEU A 427 17.76 -13.60 -15.19
CA LEU A 427 18.13 -13.28 -16.58
C LEU A 427 19.62 -13.00 -16.77
N ALA A 428 20.31 -12.43 -15.78
CA ALA A 428 21.73 -12.09 -15.84
C ALA A 428 22.63 -13.20 -15.26
N GLY A 429 22.07 -14.13 -14.47
CA GLY A 429 22.85 -15.15 -13.76
C GLY A 429 23.67 -14.57 -12.59
N GLU A 430 23.55 -13.30 -12.33
CA GLU A 430 24.29 -12.58 -11.30
C GLU A 430 23.31 -11.91 -10.32
N ARG A 431 23.64 -11.90 -9.02
CA ARG A 431 22.88 -11.08 -8.07
C ARG A 431 23.14 -9.62 -8.41
N ALA A 432 22.04 -8.86 -8.58
CA ALA A 432 22.15 -7.41 -8.70
C ALA A 432 22.93 -6.89 -7.48
N SER A 433 24.02 -6.17 -7.73
CA SER A 433 24.63 -5.36 -6.71
C SER A 433 23.62 -4.26 -6.39
N LEU A 434 22.99 -4.35 -5.21
CA LEU A 434 22.19 -3.22 -4.71
C LEU A 434 23.08 -1.99 -4.76
N PRO A 435 22.59 -0.84 -5.25
CA PRO A 435 23.38 0.37 -5.24
C PRO A 435 23.87 0.60 -3.80
N ILE A 436 25.18 0.75 -3.65
CA ILE A 436 25.81 1.07 -2.37
C ILE A 436 25.17 2.38 -1.92
N GLN A 437 24.43 2.36 -0.83
CA GLN A 437 23.91 3.60 -0.26
C GLN A 437 25.09 4.36 0.35
N PRO A 438 25.56 5.47 -0.23
CA PRO A 438 26.85 6.07 0.08
C PRO A 438 26.91 6.75 1.46
N SER A 439 25.84 6.75 2.22
CA SER A 439 25.74 7.41 3.53
C SER A 439 25.90 6.47 4.72
N ARG A 440 26.10 5.17 4.50
CA ARG A 440 26.28 4.23 5.61
C ARG A 440 27.74 4.16 6.04
N LEU A 441 27.98 4.58 7.27
CA LEU A 441 29.22 4.21 7.98
C LEU A 441 29.22 2.69 8.19
N GLY A 442 30.37 2.05 8.06
CA GLY A 442 30.49 0.62 8.36
C GLY A 442 30.20 0.31 9.84
N VAL A 443 30.04 -0.98 10.14
CA VAL A 443 29.81 -1.45 11.51
C VAL A 443 30.91 -1.05 12.49
N ASP A 444 32.10 -0.70 11.99
CA ASP A 444 33.26 -0.19 12.72
C ASP A 444 33.32 1.35 12.75
N GLY A 445 32.32 2.04 12.20
CA GLY A 445 32.31 3.51 12.09
C GLY A 445 33.20 4.07 10.99
N SER A 446 33.88 3.25 10.21
CA SER A 446 34.74 3.69 9.12
C SER A 446 33.99 3.82 7.78
N ALA A 447 34.43 4.74 6.93
CA ALA A 447 33.89 4.89 5.58
C ALA A 447 34.19 3.65 4.69
N SER A 448 35.24 2.90 5.01
CA SER A 448 35.60 1.64 4.34
C SER A 448 34.77 0.44 4.79
N GLY A 449 34.17 0.52 5.98
CA GLY A 449 33.25 -0.48 6.51
C GLY A 449 31.81 -0.29 6.04
N CYS A 450 31.53 0.65 5.11
CA CYS A 450 30.27 0.74 4.38
C CYS A 450 30.07 -0.54 3.56
N GLY A 451 29.87 -1.64 4.28
CA GLY A 451 29.60 -2.93 3.67
C GLY A 451 28.30 -2.88 2.88
N LEU A 452 28.31 -3.54 1.76
CA LEU A 452 27.13 -3.91 0.99
C LEU A 452 26.02 -4.32 1.96
N TYR A 453 24.89 -3.62 1.93
CA TYR A 453 23.67 -4.12 2.57
C TYR A 453 23.38 -5.51 1.98
N ASN A 454 23.73 -6.54 2.72
CA ASN A 454 23.35 -7.90 2.40
C ASN A 454 22.09 -8.22 3.21
N PRO A 455 20.91 -8.36 2.56
CA PRO A 455 19.67 -8.69 3.26
C PRO A 455 19.78 -10.03 4.03
N ILE A 456 20.68 -10.93 3.60
CA ILE A 456 20.96 -12.19 4.31
C ILE A 456 21.68 -11.91 5.63
N ARG A 457 22.65 -10.98 5.66
CA ARG A 457 23.31 -10.56 6.91
C ARG A 457 22.39 -9.82 7.85
N ALA A 458 21.46 -9.03 7.34
CA ALA A 458 20.44 -8.37 8.19
C ALA A 458 19.55 -9.40 8.89
N HIS A 459 19.17 -10.48 8.21
CA HIS A 459 18.40 -11.57 8.80
C HIS A 459 19.22 -12.34 9.83
N GLU A 460 20.50 -12.61 9.58
CA GLU A 460 21.41 -13.26 10.54
C GLU A 460 21.64 -12.38 11.77
N LEU A 461 21.80 -11.06 11.61
CA LEU A 461 21.93 -10.11 12.70
C LEU A 461 20.62 -10.01 13.52
N GLU A 462 19.47 -10.06 12.88
CA GLU A 462 18.17 -10.08 13.55
C GLU A 462 17.98 -11.35 14.40
N VAL A 463 18.41 -12.50 13.88
CA VAL A 463 18.41 -13.77 14.61
C VAL A 463 19.36 -13.71 15.80
N HIS A 464 20.57 -13.17 15.63
CA HIS A 464 21.55 -12.98 16.71
C HIS A 464 21.08 -11.98 17.78
N TRP A 465 20.41 -10.91 17.36
CA TRP A 465 19.88 -9.89 18.27
C TRP A 465 18.71 -10.43 19.11
N LYS A 466 17.81 -11.21 18.50
CA LYS A 466 16.73 -11.92 19.21
C LYS A 466 17.27 -12.98 20.17
N ALA A 467 18.31 -13.72 19.80
CA ALA A 467 18.97 -14.69 20.66
C ALA A 467 19.65 -14.04 21.88
N ASN A 468 20.31 -12.89 21.70
CA ASN A 468 20.97 -12.16 22.81
C ASN A 468 19.97 -11.47 23.76
N ARG A 469 18.75 -11.12 23.32
CA ARG A 469 17.70 -10.63 24.24
C ARG A 469 17.13 -11.74 25.10
N SER A 470 16.96 -12.96 24.57
CA SER A 470 16.45 -14.09 25.34
C SER A 470 17.39 -14.53 26.46
N THR A 471 18.72 -14.34 26.29
CA THR A 471 19.71 -14.68 27.30
C THR A 471 19.89 -13.61 28.39
N LYS A 472 19.54 -12.33 28.13
CA LYS A 472 19.59 -11.27 29.15
C LYS A 472 18.36 -11.24 30.08
N ASN A 473 17.23 -11.76 29.66
CA ASN A 473 16.03 -11.85 30.51
C ASN A 473 16.02 -13.08 31.45
N SER A 474 16.95 -14.02 31.30
CA SER A 474 17.09 -15.18 32.20
C SER A 474 18.06 -14.96 33.35
N GLY A 475 18.65 -13.76 33.49
CA GLY A 475 19.67 -13.43 34.50
C GLY A 475 19.27 -12.47 35.62
N ALA A 476 18.00 -12.04 35.68
CA ALA A 476 17.55 -11.08 36.68
C ALA A 476 16.54 -11.69 37.66
N ASP A 477 16.94 -12.83 38.27
CA ASP A 477 16.33 -13.32 39.51
C ASP A 477 17.36 -14.12 40.28
N ARG A 478 18.20 -13.41 41.04
CA ARG A 478 18.91 -13.87 42.24
C ARG A 478 19.72 -12.71 42.86
N GLY A 479 19.23 -12.19 43.96
CA GLY A 479 19.97 -11.29 44.85
C GLY A 479 19.14 -10.16 45.38
#